data_75e573cb0e1ff784dc51b8c688adc123
#
_entry.id   75e573cb0e1ff784dc51b8c688adc123
#
_cell.length_a   1.000
_cell.length_b   1.000
_cell.length_c   1.000
_cell.angle_alpha   90.00
_cell.angle_beta   90.00
_cell.angle_gamma   90.00
#
_symmetry.space_group_name_H-M   'P 1'
#
loop_
_entity.id
_entity.type
_entity.pdbx_description
1 polymer ?
#
loop_
_entity_poly.entity_id
_entity_poly.type
_entity_poly.pdbx_seq_one_letter_code
_entity_poly.pdbx_strand_id
1 'polypeptide(L)'
;VLPDEQIVERSADPARPDRIMQAITAPRMAVFRPATPGGAAVLIAPGGGYRHVVIDKEGFEMGRWLAARGVTAFVLFYRLPHQGWAAGPDVALADAQRAARLIRHGHTAYGIDPERISVMGFSAGGHVAASLATGYARAVYAPLDAADRLSARPDGAALIYPVISMRADLAHPGSRERLIGADPPPALELAYSPDGNVPADAPPFFLLHAEDDDVVPVGNAMAMREGLKARGIAVDTHLYAAGGHGFGISRAGSKPVAAWPEAWLAWARAQGLA
;
A
#
# COMPACT_ATOMS: atom_id res chain seq x y z
N VAL A 1 -17.94 -1.19 21.67
CA VAL A 1 -16.68 -0.52 22.08
C VAL A 1 -15.55 -1.21 21.32
N LEU A 2 -14.75 -0.45 20.56
CA LEU A 2 -13.57 -0.97 19.92
C LEU A 2 -12.52 -1.34 20.97
N PRO A 3 -11.72 -2.41 20.76
CA PRO A 3 -10.62 -2.71 21.66
C PRO A 3 -9.56 -1.60 21.60
N ASP A 4 -8.76 -1.49 22.68
CA ASP A 4 -7.64 -0.55 22.73
C ASP A 4 -6.59 -0.91 21.67
N GLU A 5 -5.94 0.10 21.12
CA GLU A 5 -4.81 -0.06 20.21
C GLU A 5 -3.67 -0.82 20.91
N GLN A 6 -3.10 -1.79 20.23
CA GLN A 6 -2.01 -2.60 20.73
C GLN A 6 -0.88 -2.72 19.73
N ILE A 7 0.35 -2.56 20.23
CA ILE A 7 1.57 -2.93 19.51
C ILE A 7 2.03 -4.27 20.08
N VAL A 8 2.17 -5.27 19.21
CA VAL A 8 2.59 -6.62 19.56
C VAL A 8 3.92 -6.92 18.85
N GLU A 9 4.94 -7.33 19.62
CA GLU A 9 6.20 -7.84 19.06
C GLU A 9 6.04 -9.34 18.77
N ARG A 10 6.41 -9.75 17.55
CA ARG A 10 6.33 -11.14 17.09
C ARG A 10 7.71 -11.81 16.99
N SER A 11 8.78 -11.01 17.02
CA SER A 11 10.16 -11.53 16.94
C SER A 11 10.70 -11.82 18.34
N ALA A 12 11.40 -12.93 18.47
CA ALA A 12 12.20 -13.21 19.66
C ALA A 12 13.61 -12.55 19.60
N ASP A 13 14.00 -12.05 18.43
CA ASP A 13 15.30 -11.40 18.21
C ASP A 13 15.14 -9.87 18.29
N PRO A 14 15.66 -9.22 19.34
CA PRO A 14 15.56 -7.78 19.50
C PRO A 14 16.31 -6.98 18.42
N ALA A 15 17.29 -7.58 17.73
CA ALA A 15 17.99 -6.96 16.61
C ALA A 15 17.16 -6.97 15.32
N ARG A 16 16.09 -7.75 15.26
CA ARG A 16 15.21 -7.90 14.10
C ARG A 16 13.74 -7.81 14.51
N PRO A 17 13.25 -6.64 14.96
CA PRO A 17 11.88 -6.48 15.42
C PRO A 17 10.89 -6.79 14.29
N ASP A 18 9.73 -7.33 14.65
CA ASP A 18 8.62 -7.62 13.74
C ASP A 18 7.29 -7.24 14.41
N ARG A 19 7.19 -5.96 14.77
CA ARG A 19 6.01 -5.41 15.46
C ARG A 19 4.85 -5.26 14.51
N ILE A 20 3.67 -5.46 15.07
CA ILE A 20 2.39 -5.20 14.42
C ILE A 20 1.55 -4.27 15.29
N MET A 21 0.64 -3.53 14.66
CA MET A 21 -0.37 -2.71 15.33
C MET A 21 -1.75 -3.25 15.06
N GLN A 22 -2.53 -3.44 16.11
CA GLN A 22 -3.90 -3.93 16.08
C GLN A 22 -4.86 -2.87 16.61
N ALA A 23 -6.14 -3.00 16.28
CA ALA A 23 -7.23 -2.16 16.79
C ALA A 23 -6.98 -0.65 16.61
N ILE A 24 -6.51 -0.26 15.41
CA ILE A 24 -6.21 1.12 15.09
C ILE A 24 -7.50 1.94 15.09
N THR A 25 -7.63 2.85 16.06
CA THR A 25 -8.80 3.72 16.24
C THR A 25 -8.56 5.14 15.72
N ALA A 26 -7.31 5.58 15.73
CA ALA A 26 -6.87 6.89 15.23
C ALA A 26 -5.86 6.70 14.08
N PRO A 27 -6.31 6.83 12.81
CA PRO A 27 -5.40 6.71 11.68
C PRO A 27 -4.34 7.81 11.72
N ARG A 28 -3.08 7.45 11.44
CA ARG A 28 -1.94 8.36 11.53
C ARG A 28 -0.78 7.90 10.66
N MET A 29 0.18 8.79 10.46
CA MET A 29 1.41 8.48 9.70
C MET A 29 2.65 8.66 10.58
N ALA A 30 3.59 7.71 10.50
CA ALA A 30 4.96 7.92 10.94
C ALA A 30 5.76 8.50 9.78
N VAL A 31 6.53 9.57 10.04
CA VAL A 31 7.25 10.30 8.99
C VAL A 31 8.75 10.05 9.10
N PHE A 32 9.36 9.63 7.99
CA PHE A 32 10.81 9.47 7.83
C PHE A 32 11.30 10.54 6.88
N ARG A 33 12.01 11.53 7.45
CA ARG A 33 12.55 12.65 6.69
C ARG A 33 14.00 12.39 6.28
N PRO A 34 14.38 12.61 5.03
CA PRO A 34 15.76 12.62 4.61
C PRO A 34 16.50 13.84 5.19
N ALA A 35 17.81 13.73 5.38
CA ALA A 35 18.64 14.87 5.80
C ALA A 35 18.58 16.02 4.78
N THR A 36 18.51 15.67 3.48
CA THR A 36 18.29 16.61 2.38
C THR A 36 17.14 16.10 1.54
N PRO A 37 15.95 16.74 1.54
CA PRO A 37 14.81 16.34 0.73
C PRO A 37 15.10 16.45 -0.77
N GLY A 38 14.82 15.36 -1.51
CA GLY A 38 14.88 15.31 -2.98
C GLY A 38 13.61 15.76 -3.68
N GLY A 39 12.59 16.23 -2.95
CA GLY A 39 11.29 16.62 -3.47
C GLY A 39 10.28 15.47 -3.60
N ALA A 40 10.72 14.23 -3.63
CA ALA A 40 9.83 13.07 -3.75
C ALA A 40 9.27 12.60 -2.40
N ALA A 41 8.06 12.06 -2.43
CA ALA A 41 7.42 11.43 -1.27
C ALA A 41 6.79 10.08 -1.60
N VAL A 42 6.75 9.18 -0.60
CA VAL A 42 6.08 7.89 -0.70
C VAL A 42 5.16 7.70 0.51
N LEU A 43 3.87 7.49 0.25
CA LEU A 43 2.90 7.00 1.23
C LEU A 43 3.00 5.47 1.25
N ILE A 44 3.39 4.89 2.38
CA ILE A 44 3.56 3.45 2.54
C ILE A 44 2.34 2.89 3.27
N ALA A 45 1.67 1.90 2.66
CA ALA A 45 0.62 1.10 3.27
C ALA A 45 1.17 -0.30 3.59
N PRO A 46 1.56 -0.61 4.83
CA PRO A 46 2.03 -1.94 5.20
C PRO A 46 0.91 -2.98 5.15
N GLY A 47 1.29 -4.26 5.02
CA GLY A 47 0.37 -5.39 5.02
C GLY A 47 -0.09 -5.81 6.42
N GLY A 48 -0.65 -7.01 6.47
CA GLY A 48 -1.17 -7.63 7.70
C GLY A 48 -2.56 -8.24 7.53
N GLY A 49 -2.98 -8.53 6.30
CA GLY A 49 -4.21 -9.24 5.97
C GLY A 49 -5.48 -8.55 6.45
N TYR A 50 -5.48 -7.24 6.58
CA TYR A 50 -6.54 -6.44 7.23
C TYR A 50 -6.83 -6.82 8.68
N ARG A 51 -6.01 -7.69 9.28
CA ARG A 51 -6.10 -8.09 10.69
C ARG A 51 -5.29 -7.16 11.60
N HIS A 52 -4.18 -6.65 11.09
CA HIS A 52 -3.24 -5.74 11.74
C HIS A 52 -2.46 -4.97 10.69
N VAL A 53 -1.63 -4.01 11.12
CA VAL A 53 -0.65 -3.32 10.27
C VAL A 53 0.75 -3.71 10.71
N VAL A 54 1.59 -4.19 9.77
CA VAL A 54 3.00 -4.55 10.01
C VAL A 54 3.82 -3.27 10.13
N ILE A 55 4.48 -3.05 11.28
CA ILE A 55 5.21 -1.81 11.56
C ILE A 55 6.61 -1.82 10.94
N ASP A 56 7.40 -2.87 11.20
CA ASP A 56 8.83 -2.84 10.94
C ASP A 56 9.19 -3.18 9.49
N LYS A 57 9.11 -4.44 9.07
CA LYS A 57 9.66 -4.92 7.80
C LYS A 57 9.00 -4.34 6.53
N GLU A 58 7.76 -3.90 6.62
CA GLU A 58 7.00 -3.32 5.50
C GLU A 58 6.74 -1.81 5.68
N GLY A 59 7.04 -1.26 6.85
CA GLY A 59 6.85 0.14 7.18
C GLY A 59 8.17 0.84 7.47
N PHE A 60 8.67 0.71 8.71
CA PHE A 60 9.78 1.50 9.22
C PHE A 60 11.13 1.20 8.54
N GLU A 61 11.39 -0.05 8.17
CA GLU A 61 12.61 -0.39 7.42
C GLU A 61 12.60 0.27 6.05
N MET A 62 11.46 0.21 5.33
CA MET A 62 11.31 0.87 4.04
C MET A 62 11.37 2.39 4.18
N GLY A 63 10.74 2.95 5.21
CA GLY A 63 10.79 4.39 5.49
C GLY A 63 12.21 4.90 5.68
N ARG A 64 13.05 4.19 6.48
CA ARG A 64 14.46 4.52 6.65
C ARG A 64 15.27 4.38 5.36
N TRP A 65 15.00 3.32 4.60
CA TRP A 65 15.69 3.06 3.33
C TRP A 65 15.44 4.19 2.31
N LEU A 66 14.20 4.66 2.21
CA LEU A 66 13.81 5.79 1.36
C LEU A 66 14.44 7.11 1.83
N ALA A 67 14.34 7.39 3.13
CA ALA A 67 14.92 8.62 3.71
C ALA A 67 16.43 8.71 3.49
N ALA A 68 17.15 7.58 3.58
CA ALA A 68 18.59 7.53 3.27
C ALA A 68 18.90 7.86 1.79
N ARG A 69 17.88 7.88 0.91
CA ARG A 69 17.99 8.16 -0.53
C ARG A 69 17.33 9.47 -0.96
N GLY A 70 17.02 10.35 -0.02
CA GLY A 70 16.45 11.66 -0.30
C GLY A 70 14.92 11.69 -0.47
N VAL A 71 14.24 10.57 -0.28
CA VAL A 71 12.79 10.43 -0.43
C VAL A 71 12.11 10.51 0.94
N THR A 72 11.14 11.42 1.10
CA THR A 72 10.35 11.49 2.34
C THR A 72 9.32 10.36 2.36
N ALA A 73 9.30 9.55 3.42
CA ALA A 73 8.36 8.44 3.54
C ALA A 73 7.35 8.67 4.68
N PHE A 74 6.10 8.29 4.41
CA PHE A 74 4.98 8.37 5.34
C PHE A 74 4.39 6.97 5.51
N VAL A 75 4.59 6.34 6.66
CA VAL A 75 4.06 5.00 6.95
C VAL A 75 2.68 5.15 7.57
N LEU A 76 1.65 4.67 6.87
CA LEU A 76 0.25 4.80 7.26
C LEU A 76 -0.17 3.69 8.22
N PHE A 77 -0.71 4.06 9.36
CA PHE A 77 -1.47 3.20 10.25
C PHE A 77 -2.95 3.45 9.97
N TYR A 78 -3.53 2.61 9.11
CA TYR A 78 -4.92 2.73 8.65
C TYR A 78 -5.87 1.86 9.46
N ARG A 79 -7.12 2.29 9.59
CA ARG A 79 -8.17 1.54 10.27
C ARG A 79 -8.50 0.25 9.51
N LEU A 80 -8.83 -0.77 10.26
CA LEU A 80 -9.05 -2.12 9.73
C LEU A 80 -10.55 -2.35 9.48
N PRO A 81 -10.97 -2.76 8.26
CA PRO A 81 -12.38 -2.81 7.87
C PRO A 81 -13.26 -3.69 8.77
N HIS A 82 -12.73 -4.84 9.25
CA HIS A 82 -13.48 -5.80 10.08
C HIS A 82 -13.84 -5.28 11.48
N GLN A 83 -13.40 -4.09 11.87
CA GLN A 83 -13.62 -3.52 13.21
C GLN A 83 -14.94 -2.77 13.34
N GLY A 84 -15.85 -2.86 12.36
CA GLY A 84 -17.21 -2.32 12.47
C GLY A 84 -17.32 -0.80 12.33
N TRP A 85 -16.44 -0.19 11.54
CA TRP A 85 -16.51 1.23 11.18
C TRP A 85 -17.74 1.53 10.33
N ALA A 86 -18.34 2.72 10.51
CA ALA A 86 -19.48 3.16 9.70
C ALA A 86 -19.18 3.18 8.19
N ALA A 87 -17.93 3.46 7.81
CA ALA A 87 -17.48 3.41 6.42
C ALA A 87 -17.33 1.97 5.88
N GLY A 88 -17.44 0.95 6.74
CA GLY A 88 -17.32 -0.46 6.34
C GLY A 88 -16.02 -0.75 5.60
N PRO A 89 -16.10 -1.43 4.43
CA PRO A 89 -14.93 -1.76 3.61
C PRO A 89 -14.14 -0.55 3.11
N ASP A 90 -14.75 0.62 3.02
CA ASP A 90 -14.11 1.84 2.52
C ASP A 90 -13.18 2.52 3.53
N VAL A 91 -13.17 2.09 4.80
CA VAL A 91 -12.44 2.80 5.85
C VAL A 91 -10.93 2.93 5.57
N ALA A 92 -10.29 1.86 5.06
CA ALA A 92 -8.87 1.89 4.74
C ALA A 92 -8.57 2.80 3.54
N LEU A 93 -9.44 2.81 2.52
CA LEU A 93 -9.34 3.74 1.39
C LEU A 93 -9.55 5.18 1.84
N ALA A 94 -10.52 5.45 2.72
CA ALA A 94 -10.75 6.78 3.27
C ALA A 94 -9.50 7.32 3.99
N ASP A 95 -8.85 6.49 4.80
CA ASP A 95 -7.62 6.86 5.50
C ASP A 95 -6.46 7.10 4.52
N ALA A 96 -6.32 6.28 3.47
CA ALA A 96 -5.29 6.44 2.45
C ALA A 96 -5.52 7.70 1.59
N GLN A 97 -6.76 7.99 1.19
CA GLN A 97 -7.10 9.24 0.48
C GLN A 97 -6.79 10.46 1.35
N ARG A 98 -7.19 10.42 2.63
CA ARG A 98 -6.91 11.52 3.58
C ARG A 98 -5.41 11.71 3.77
N ALA A 99 -4.63 10.63 3.92
CA ALA A 99 -3.19 10.67 4.04
C ALA A 99 -2.53 11.33 2.81
N ALA A 100 -2.88 10.91 1.59
CA ALA A 100 -2.36 11.50 0.36
C ALA A 100 -2.65 13.01 0.26
N ARG A 101 -3.88 13.43 0.62
CA ARG A 101 -4.27 14.84 0.65
C ARG A 101 -3.50 15.64 1.70
N LEU A 102 -3.29 15.08 2.91
CA LEU A 102 -2.49 15.73 3.96
C LEU A 102 -1.02 15.90 3.56
N ILE A 103 -0.42 14.89 2.91
CA ILE A 103 0.95 14.98 2.38
C ILE A 103 1.03 16.09 1.34
N ARG A 104 0.11 16.13 0.38
CA ARG A 104 0.05 17.15 -0.66
C ARG A 104 -0.19 18.55 -0.08
N HIS A 105 -1.08 18.68 0.90
CA HIS A 105 -1.33 19.94 1.61
C HIS A 105 -0.10 20.45 2.37
N GLY A 106 0.63 19.54 3.03
CA GLY A 106 1.82 19.86 3.82
C GLY A 106 3.13 19.90 3.04
N HIS A 107 3.10 19.85 1.71
CA HIS A 107 4.26 19.68 0.85
C HIS A 107 5.42 20.64 1.18
N THR A 108 5.15 21.91 1.39
CA THR A 108 6.18 22.92 1.74
C THR A 108 6.90 22.59 3.05
N ALA A 109 6.16 22.18 4.08
CA ALA A 109 6.73 21.84 5.39
C ALA A 109 7.63 20.61 5.36
N TYR A 110 7.45 19.73 4.37
CA TYR A 110 8.25 18.51 4.18
C TYR A 110 9.31 18.64 3.09
N GLY A 111 9.35 19.76 2.34
CA GLY A 111 10.23 19.93 1.18
C GLY A 111 9.89 18.97 0.04
N ILE A 112 8.59 18.76 -0.20
CA ILE A 112 8.06 17.84 -1.19
C ILE A 112 7.49 18.63 -2.38
N ASP A 113 7.68 18.12 -3.58
CA ASP A 113 6.94 18.51 -4.77
C ASP A 113 5.55 17.83 -4.74
N PRO A 114 4.43 18.57 -4.76
CA PRO A 114 3.08 18.00 -4.70
C PRO A 114 2.71 17.10 -5.90
N GLU A 115 3.48 17.14 -7.00
CA GLU A 115 3.33 16.29 -8.18
C GLU A 115 4.26 15.06 -8.16
N ARG A 116 4.96 14.80 -7.03
CA ARG A 116 5.89 13.68 -6.88
C ARG A 116 5.58 12.85 -5.62
N ILE A 117 4.30 12.52 -5.44
CA ILE A 117 3.78 11.74 -4.30
C ILE A 117 3.33 10.37 -4.79
N SER A 118 4.12 9.34 -4.53
CA SER A 118 3.78 7.95 -4.87
C SER A 118 3.12 7.24 -3.69
N VAL A 119 2.39 6.16 -3.99
CA VAL A 119 1.93 5.19 -2.99
C VAL A 119 2.68 3.87 -3.14
N MET A 120 3.06 3.25 -2.04
CA MET A 120 3.65 1.90 -2.01
C MET A 120 2.87 1.02 -1.04
N GLY A 121 2.47 -0.18 -1.46
CA GLY A 121 1.72 -1.08 -0.59
C GLY A 121 2.24 -2.51 -0.62
N PHE A 122 2.16 -3.17 0.53
CA PHE A 122 2.64 -4.53 0.75
C PHE A 122 1.47 -5.45 1.09
N SER A 123 1.35 -6.61 0.46
CA SER A 123 0.32 -7.62 0.79
C SER A 123 -1.11 -7.00 0.80
N ALA A 124 -1.84 -7.06 1.91
CA ALA A 124 -3.12 -6.37 2.07
C ALA A 124 -2.98 -4.84 1.98
N GLY A 125 -1.84 -4.25 2.38
CA GLY A 125 -1.53 -2.84 2.11
C GLY A 125 -1.31 -2.57 0.61
N GLY A 126 -0.93 -3.57 -0.17
CA GLY A 126 -0.94 -3.53 -1.63
C GLY A 126 -2.35 -3.31 -2.18
N HIS A 127 -3.37 -3.94 -1.57
CA HIS A 127 -4.76 -3.67 -1.89
C HIS A 127 -5.18 -2.23 -1.53
N VAL A 128 -4.74 -1.72 -0.38
CA VAL A 128 -5.00 -0.31 0.00
C VAL A 128 -4.37 0.66 -1.00
N ALA A 129 -3.12 0.41 -1.40
CA ALA A 129 -2.40 1.23 -2.38
C ALA A 129 -3.03 1.16 -3.77
N ALA A 130 -3.41 -0.05 -4.23
CA ALA A 130 -4.11 -0.25 -5.49
C ALA A 130 -5.48 0.43 -5.47
N SER A 131 -6.24 0.28 -4.38
CA SER A 131 -7.55 0.95 -4.20
C SER A 131 -7.41 2.47 -4.20
N LEU A 132 -6.36 3.02 -3.58
CA LEU A 132 -6.06 4.45 -3.67
C LEU A 132 -5.77 4.87 -5.11
N ALA A 133 -4.89 4.15 -5.82
CA ALA A 133 -4.46 4.50 -7.17
C ALA A 133 -5.57 4.34 -8.23
N THR A 134 -6.54 3.47 -8.00
CA THR A 134 -7.69 3.27 -8.91
C THR A 134 -8.97 3.95 -8.46
N GLY A 135 -9.11 4.21 -7.15
CA GLY A 135 -10.31 4.77 -6.53
C GLY A 135 -10.10 6.13 -5.86
N TYR A 136 -9.05 6.87 -6.20
CA TYR A 136 -8.70 8.16 -5.59
C TYR A 136 -9.82 9.21 -5.67
N ALA A 137 -10.70 9.13 -6.68
CA ALA A 137 -11.82 10.04 -6.89
C ALA A 137 -13.12 9.59 -6.22
N ARG A 138 -13.17 8.37 -5.62
CA ARG A 138 -14.36 7.91 -4.91
C ARG A 138 -14.62 8.77 -3.66
N ALA A 139 -15.86 9.19 -3.48
CA ALA A 139 -16.28 9.93 -2.29
C ALA A 139 -16.57 8.95 -1.14
N VAL A 140 -15.54 8.54 -0.40
CA VAL A 140 -15.65 7.54 0.69
C VAL A 140 -15.69 8.15 2.09
N TYR A 141 -15.53 9.48 2.20
CA TYR A 141 -15.73 10.23 3.44
C TYR A 141 -16.12 11.69 3.13
N ALA A 142 -16.74 12.36 4.10
CA ALA A 142 -17.05 13.78 3.98
C ALA A 142 -15.80 14.64 4.19
N PRO A 143 -15.59 15.72 3.39
CA PRO A 143 -14.47 16.63 3.58
C PRO A 143 -14.43 17.24 5.00
N LEU A 144 -13.24 17.28 5.60
CA LEU A 144 -13.00 17.77 6.96
C LEU A 144 -12.41 19.19 6.98
N ASP A 145 -11.51 19.50 6.04
CA ASP A 145 -10.80 20.79 5.97
C ASP A 145 -10.29 21.13 4.56
N ALA A 146 -9.38 22.11 4.47
CA ALA A 146 -8.82 22.57 3.20
C ALA A 146 -8.01 21.50 2.45
N ALA A 147 -7.38 20.55 3.16
CA ALA A 147 -6.62 19.48 2.51
C ALA A 147 -7.52 18.58 1.65
N ASP A 148 -8.78 18.41 2.03
CA ASP A 148 -9.73 17.55 1.30
C ASP A 148 -10.23 18.13 -0.02
N ARG A 149 -9.87 19.38 -0.33
CA ARG A 149 -10.06 19.98 -1.65
C ARG A 149 -8.98 19.57 -2.67
N LEU A 150 -7.87 19.00 -2.18
CA LEU A 150 -6.77 18.52 -3.03
C LEU A 150 -7.07 17.12 -3.56
N SER A 151 -6.41 16.76 -4.65
CA SER A 151 -6.50 15.41 -5.23
C SER A 151 -5.86 14.38 -4.28
N ALA A 152 -6.51 13.23 -4.10
CA ALA A 152 -5.92 12.06 -3.46
C ALA A 152 -5.17 11.16 -4.47
N ARG A 153 -5.15 11.50 -5.77
CA ARG A 153 -4.49 10.71 -6.80
C ARG A 153 -2.98 10.67 -6.54
N PRO A 154 -2.37 9.49 -6.37
CA PRO A 154 -0.93 9.38 -6.33
C PRO A 154 -0.33 9.57 -7.73
N ASP A 155 0.94 10.01 -7.81
CA ASP A 155 1.64 10.23 -9.07
C ASP A 155 2.32 8.95 -9.59
N GLY A 156 2.44 7.93 -8.74
CA GLY A 156 2.87 6.57 -9.06
C GLY A 156 2.40 5.58 -8.00
N ALA A 157 2.31 4.29 -8.35
CA ALA A 157 1.92 3.24 -7.43
C ALA A 157 2.89 2.05 -7.50
N ALA A 158 3.36 1.58 -6.35
CA ALA A 158 4.21 0.40 -6.22
C ALA A 158 3.49 -0.67 -5.39
N LEU A 159 3.29 -1.85 -5.94
CA LEU A 159 2.56 -2.93 -5.30
C LEU A 159 3.48 -4.15 -5.13
N ILE A 160 3.74 -4.51 -3.88
CA ILE A 160 4.72 -5.51 -3.50
C ILE A 160 3.97 -6.73 -2.94
N TYR A 161 4.04 -7.85 -3.63
CA TYR A 161 3.25 -9.08 -3.38
C TYR A 161 1.80 -8.78 -2.98
N PRO A 162 1.09 -7.98 -3.81
CA PRO A 162 -0.17 -7.38 -3.38
C PRO A 162 -1.33 -8.36 -3.36
N VAL A 163 -2.22 -8.20 -2.40
CA VAL A 163 -3.62 -8.61 -2.56
C VAL A 163 -4.28 -7.65 -3.54
N ILE A 164 -5.03 -8.14 -4.51
CA ILE A 164 -5.72 -7.35 -5.55
C ILE A 164 -7.17 -7.80 -5.72
N SER A 165 -7.37 -9.01 -6.20
CA SER A 165 -8.69 -9.53 -6.50
C SER A 165 -9.40 -10.01 -5.23
N MET A 166 -10.70 -9.72 -5.15
CA MET A 166 -11.59 -10.26 -4.12
C MET A 166 -12.41 -11.46 -4.64
N ARG A 167 -12.17 -11.91 -5.88
CA ARG A 167 -12.77 -13.15 -6.39
C ARG A 167 -12.25 -14.34 -5.58
N ALA A 168 -13.14 -15.27 -5.27
CA ALA A 168 -12.85 -16.41 -4.39
C ALA A 168 -11.72 -17.31 -4.91
N ASP A 169 -11.53 -17.41 -6.23
CA ASP A 169 -10.50 -18.23 -6.89
C ASP A 169 -9.09 -17.62 -6.81
N LEU A 170 -8.97 -16.35 -6.51
CA LEU A 170 -7.70 -15.61 -6.54
C LEU A 170 -7.37 -14.85 -5.26
N ALA A 171 -8.38 -14.49 -4.49
CA ALA A 171 -8.21 -13.68 -3.28
C ALA A 171 -7.36 -14.38 -2.22
N HIS A 172 -6.62 -13.61 -1.42
CA HIS A 172 -6.16 -14.07 -0.12
C HIS A 172 -7.38 -14.19 0.82
N PRO A 173 -7.77 -15.40 1.27
CA PRO A 173 -9.05 -15.64 1.95
C PRO A 173 -9.27 -14.75 3.17
N GLY A 174 -8.25 -14.63 4.03
CA GLY A 174 -8.35 -13.82 5.24
C GLY A 174 -8.47 -12.32 4.98
N SER A 175 -7.88 -11.78 3.90
CA SER A 175 -8.05 -10.38 3.51
C SER A 175 -9.44 -10.14 2.94
N ARG A 176 -9.93 -11.05 2.10
CA ARG A 176 -11.27 -10.99 1.52
C ARG A 176 -12.35 -10.97 2.60
N GLU A 177 -12.27 -11.93 3.53
CA GLU A 177 -13.23 -12.04 4.63
C GLU A 177 -13.28 -10.77 5.50
N ARG A 178 -12.12 -10.21 5.85
CA ARG A 178 -12.05 -9.00 6.68
C ARG A 178 -12.46 -7.73 5.96
N LEU A 179 -12.33 -7.70 4.64
CA LEU A 179 -12.69 -6.53 3.84
C LEU A 179 -14.19 -6.53 3.50
N ILE A 180 -14.71 -7.64 2.95
CA ILE A 180 -16.06 -7.71 2.38
C ILE A 180 -16.95 -8.81 2.97
N GLY A 181 -16.47 -9.53 3.99
CA GLY A 181 -17.20 -10.61 4.65
C GLY A 181 -16.91 -12.00 4.09
N ALA A 182 -17.39 -13.02 4.78
CA ALA A 182 -17.12 -14.42 4.43
C ALA A 182 -17.84 -14.85 3.14
N ASP A 183 -19.08 -14.39 2.94
CA ASP A 183 -19.92 -14.72 1.79
C ASP A 183 -20.48 -13.45 1.13
N PRO A 184 -19.64 -12.64 0.47
CA PRO A 184 -20.08 -11.41 -0.17
C PRO A 184 -20.77 -11.69 -1.49
N PRO A 185 -21.76 -10.88 -1.89
CA PRO A 185 -22.35 -10.97 -3.21
C PRO A 185 -21.29 -10.66 -4.30
N PRO A 186 -21.38 -11.25 -5.51
CA PRO A 186 -20.42 -11.03 -6.60
C PRO A 186 -20.18 -9.56 -6.96
N ALA A 187 -21.20 -8.72 -6.83
CA ALA A 187 -21.07 -7.27 -7.08
C ALA A 187 -20.09 -6.61 -6.11
N LEU A 188 -20.01 -7.09 -4.86
CA LEU A 188 -19.08 -6.56 -3.86
C LEU A 188 -17.65 -7.04 -4.13
N GLU A 189 -17.47 -8.29 -4.56
CA GLU A 189 -16.16 -8.78 -5.03
C GLU A 189 -15.61 -7.90 -6.15
N LEU A 190 -16.42 -7.61 -7.16
CA LEU A 190 -16.04 -6.76 -8.28
C LEU A 190 -15.73 -5.32 -7.84
N ALA A 191 -16.57 -4.74 -6.97
CA ALA A 191 -16.40 -3.37 -6.50
C ALA A 191 -15.09 -3.16 -5.72
N TYR A 192 -14.62 -4.21 -5.02
CA TYR A 192 -13.39 -4.17 -4.22
C TYR A 192 -12.21 -4.92 -4.85
N SER A 193 -12.25 -5.17 -6.16
CA SER A 193 -11.14 -5.72 -6.94
C SER A 193 -10.54 -4.61 -7.82
N PRO A 194 -9.40 -3.98 -7.44
CA PRO A 194 -8.79 -2.88 -8.19
C PRO A 194 -8.49 -3.19 -9.65
N ASP A 195 -8.16 -4.44 -9.98
CA ASP A 195 -7.88 -4.91 -11.34
C ASP A 195 -9.03 -4.67 -12.33
N GLY A 196 -10.28 -4.77 -11.86
CA GLY A 196 -11.49 -4.50 -12.65
C GLY A 196 -11.92 -3.03 -12.66
N ASN A 197 -11.32 -2.18 -11.84
CA ASN A 197 -11.77 -0.80 -11.59
C ASN A 197 -10.72 0.26 -11.95
N VAL A 198 -9.85 -0.01 -12.91
CA VAL A 198 -8.78 0.91 -13.34
C VAL A 198 -9.37 2.08 -14.13
N PRO A 199 -9.24 3.35 -13.66
CA PRO A 199 -9.67 4.53 -14.43
C PRO A 199 -8.65 4.83 -15.55
N ALA A 200 -9.09 5.58 -16.55
CA ALA A 200 -8.26 5.92 -17.72
C ALA A 200 -7.05 6.81 -17.39
N ASP A 201 -7.11 7.52 -16.27
CA ASP A 201 -6.08 8.42 -15.78
C ASP A 201 -5.38 7.89 -14.53
N ALA A 202 -5.39 6.57 -14.31
CA ALA A 202 -4.60 5.93 -13.25
C ALA A 202 -3.10 6.28 -13.41
N PRO A 203 -2.33 6.36 -12.32
CA PRO A 203 -0.89 6.63 -12.40
C PRO A 203 -0.13 5.44 -13.02
N PRO A 204 1.16 5.58 -13.37
CA PRO A 204 2.02 4.44 -13.71
C PRO A 204 2.22 3.52 -12.50
N PHE A 205 2.41 2.21 -12.77
CA PHE A 205 2.54 1.18 -11.75
C PHE A 205 3.87 0.44 -11.83
N PHE A 206 4.38 0.09 -10.65
CA PHE A 206 5.41 -0.92 -10.43
C PHE A 206 4.79 -2.11 -9.69
N LEU A 207 4.84 -3.30 -10.27
CA LEU A 207 4.34 -4.54 -9.67
C LEU A 207 5.49 -5.49 -9.38
N LEU A 208 5.48 -6.11 -8.19
CA LEU A 208 6.48 -7.09 -7.81
C LEU A 208 5.81 -8.26 -7.07
N HIS A 209 6.15 -9.49 -7.47
CA HIS A 209 5.67 -10.72 -6.82
C HIS A 209 6.69 -11.84 -6.94
N ALA A 210 6.61 -12.82 -6.04
CA ALA A 210 7.32 -14.08 -6.16
C ALA A 210 6.36 -15.19 -6.60
N GLU A 211 6.80 -16.05 -7.53
CA GLU A 211 5.96 -17.14 -8.05
C GLU A 211 5.72 -18.25 -7.01
N ASP A 212 6.64 -18.38 -6.04
CA ASP A 212 6.55 -19.32 -4.91
C ASP A 212 5.79 -18.75 -3.69
N ASP A 213 5.01 -17.66 -3.87
CA ASP A 213 4.17 -17.09 -2.81
C ASP A 213 2.96 -18.00 -2.53
N ASP A 214 2.98 -18.67 -1.37
CA ASP A 214 1.97 -19.61 -0.91
C ASP A 214 0.85 -18.95 -0.06
N VAL A 215 0.94 -17.65 0.17
CA VAL A 215 -0.04 -16.86 0.95
C VAL A 215 -0.93 -16.02 0.05
N VAL A 216 -0.35 -15.28 -0.87
CA VAL A 216 -1.07 -14.47 -1.87
C VAL A 216 -0.67 -14.95 -3.26
N PRO A 217 -1.58 -15.60 -4.00
CA PRO A 217 -1.25 -16.12 -5.33
C PRO A 217 -0.70 -15.04 -6.27
N VAL A 218 0.38 -15.33 -6.99
CA VAL A 218 1.01 -14.43 -7.97
C VAL A 218 0.02 -13.91 -9.03
N GLY A 219 -1.05 -14.65 -9.28
CA GLY A 219 -2.16 -14.25 -10.14
C GLY A 219 -2.79 -12.90 -9.78
N ASN A 220 -2.68 -12.44 -8.52
CA ASN A 220 -3.10 -11.09 -8.13
C ASN A 220 -2.31 -10.01 -8.87
N ALA A 221 -0.98 -10.11 -8.93
CA ALA A 221 -0.15 -9.17 -9.68
C ALA A 221 -0.44 -9.25 -11.19
N MET A 222 -0.68 -10.45 -11.70
CA MET A 222 -1.01 -10.65 -13.13
C MET A 222 -2.37 -10.04 -13.49
N ALA A 223 -3.40 -10.23 -12.66
CA ALA A 223 -4.72 -9.63 -12.87
C ALA A 223 -4.62 -8.09 -12.87
N MET A 224 -3.88 -7.50 -11.91
CA MET A 224 -3.68 -6.05 -11.87
C MET A 224 -2.97 -5.56 -13.14
N ARG A 225 -1.90 -6.25 -13.58
CA ARG A 225 -1.19 -5.92 -14.82
C ARG A 225 -2.12 -5.93 -16.03
N GLU A 226 -2.97 -6.94 -16.16
CA GLU A 226 -3.92 -7.04 -17.25
C GLU A 226 -4.94 -5.89 -17.23
N GLY A 227 -5.51 -5.58 -16.06
CA GLY A 227 -6.43 -4.46 -15.90
C GLY A 227 -5.80 -3.11 -16.29
N LEU A 228 -4.56 -2.87 -15.88
CA LEU A 228 -3.79 -1.67 -16.22
C LEU A 228 -3.53 -1.59 -17.75
N LYS A 229 -3.06 -2.68 -18.35
CA LYS A 229 -2.79 -2.73 -19.80
C LYS A 229 -4.04 -2.55 -20.63
N ALA A 230 -5.18 -3.09 -20.20
CA ALA A 230 -6.46 -2.89 -20.89
C ALA A 230 -6.90 -1.43 -20.91
N ARG A 231 -6.37 -0.59 -20.01
CA ARG A 231 -6.60 0.87 -19.96
C ARG A 231 -5.45 1.70 -20.55
N GLY A 232 -4.41 1.06 -21.11
CA GLY A 232 -3.24 1.76 -21.63
C GLY A 232 -2.34 2.37 -20.56
N ILE A 233 -2.48 1.97 -19.30
CA ILE A 233 -1.64 2.47 -18.19
C ILE A 233 -0.27 1.80 -18.22
N ALA A 234 0.78 2.59 -18.06
CA ALA A 234 2.15 2.10 -17.97
C ALA A 234 2.34 1.23 -16.71
N VAL A 235 2.91 0.04 -16.89
CA VAL A 235 3.15 -0.89 -15.78
C VAL A 235 4.42 -1.71 -16.02
N ASP A 236 5.36 -1.62 -15.07
CA ASP A 236 6.51 -2.50 -14.98
C ASP A 236 6.19 -3.65 -14.04
N THR A 237 6.46 -4.89 -14.46
CA THR A 237 6.13 -6.08 -13.68
C THR A 237 7.37 -6.94 -13.47
N HIS A 238 7.71 -7.18 -12.21
CA HIS A 238 8.86 -7.95 -11.78
C HIS A 238 8.37 -9.23 -11.08
N LEU A 239 8.57 -10.37 -11.74
CA LEU A 239 8.27 -11.68 -11.18
C LEU A 239 9.57 -12.41 -10.87
N TYR A 240 9.66 -12.95 -9.68
CA TYR A 240 10.79 -13.73 -9.20
C TYR A 240 10.36 -15.17 -8.93
N ALA A 241 11.12 -16.14 -9.41
CA ALA A 241 10.81 -17.55 -9.20
C ALA A 241 10.75 -17.93 -7.72
N ALA A 242 11.53 -17.23 -6.86
CA ALA A 242 11.60 -17.50 -5.43
C ALA A 242 11.68 -16.20 -4.60
N GLY A 243 10.86 -16.14 -3.56
CA GLY A 243 10.77 -15.01 -2.63
C GLY A 243 9.89 -15.36 -1.44
N GLY A 244 8.84 -16.12 -1.68
CA GLY A 244 7.75 -16.35 -0.74
C GLY A 244 6.94 -15.09 -0.49
N HIS A 245 6.28 -15.01 0.67
CA HIS A 245 5.46 -13.88 1.07
C HIS A 245 6.06 -13.06 2.20
N GLY A 246 5.76 -11.76 2.23
CA GLY A 246 6.03 -10.91 3.39
C GLY A 246 7.50 -10.66 3.69
N PHE A 247 8.37 -10.72 2.67
CA PHE A 247 9.81 -10.53 2.83
C PHE A 247 10.20 -9.07 3.15
N GLY A 248 9.32 -8.09 2.91
CA GLY A 248 9.62 -6.68 3.14
C GLY A 248 10.92 -6.26 2.46
N ILE A 249 11.76 -5.51 3.19
CA ILE A 249 13.07 -5.10 2.67
C ILE A 249 14.21 -6.00 3.16
N SER A 250 14.13 -6.54 4.38
CA SER A 250 15.25 -7.23 5.05
C SER A 250 15.11 -8.74 5.15
N ARG A 251 13.94 -9.31 4.82
CA ARG A 251 13.65 -10.74 5.04
C ARG A 251 13.84 -11.61 3.79
N ALA A 252 14.17 -11.01 2.64
CA ALA A 252 14.43 -11.74 1.40
C ALA A 252 15.73 -12.59 1.44
N GLY A 253 16.64 -12.30 2.38
CA GLY A 253 17.92 -13.01 2.53
C GLY A 253 18.81 -12.81 1.29
N SER A 254 19.38 -13.91 0.79
CA SER A 254 20.21 -13.92 -0.42
C SER A 254 19.43 -14.22 -1.70
N LYS A 255 18.09 -14.28 -1.65
CA LYS A 255 17.27 -14.55 -2.84
C LYS A 255 17.36 -13.39 -3.84
N PRO A 256 17.23 -13.63 -5.15
CA PRO A 256 17.26 -12.56 -6.16
C PRO A 256 16.26 -11.44 -5.92
N VAL A 257 15.12 -11.75 -5.32
CA VAL A 257 14.10 -10.76 -4.96
C VAL A 257 14.60 -9.70 -3.97
N ALA A 258 15.71 -9.94 -3.25
CA ALA A 258 16.28 -8.95 -2.33
C ALA A 258 16.72 -7.65 -3.02
N ALA A 259 16.96 -7.67 -4.33
CA ALA A 259 17.32 -6.50 -5.13
C ALA A 259 16.11 -5.59 -5.48
N TRP A 260 14.89 -5.95 -5.11
CA TRP A 260 13.69 -5.23 -5.51
C TRP A 260 13.66 -3.75 -5.14
N PRO A 261 14.21 -3.29 -3.99
CA PRO A 261 14.14 -1.88 -3.65
C PRO A 261 14.91 -1.01 -4.64
N GLU A 262 16.05 -1.51 -5.13
CA GLU A 262 16.85 -0.80 -6.16
C GLU A 262 16.15 -0.84 -7.54
N ALA A 263 15.45 -1.91 -7.89
CA ALA A 263 14.64 -1.98 -9.10
C ALA A 263 13.48 -0.96 -9.06
N TRP A 264 12.79 -0.86 -7.91
CA TRP A 264 11.78 0.16 -7.70
C TRP A 264 12.36 1.58 -7.80
N LEU A 265 13.53 1.83 -7.19
CA LEU A 265 14.16 3.15 -7.23
C LEU A 265 14.54 3.56 -8.66
N ALA A 266 15.04 2.62 -9.46
CA ALA A 266 15.36 2.84 -10.87
C ALA A 266 14.09 3.20 -11.67
N TRP A 267 12.99 2.45 -11.46
CA TRP A 267 11.70 2.75 -12.05
C TRP A 267 11.18 4.14 -11.60
N ALA A 268 11.19 4.42 -10.31
CA ALA A 268 10.70 5.70 -9.78
C ALA A 268 11.46 6.90 -10.37
N ARG A 269 12.78 6.79 -10.53
CA ARG A 269 13.60 7.81 -11.18
C ARG A 269 13.24 7.99 -12.65
N ALA A 270 13.02 6.90 -13.38
CA ALA A 270 12.60 6.96 -14.77
C ALA A 270 11.23 7.63 -14.95
N GLN A 271 10.35 7.53 -13.93
CA GLN A 271 9.06 8.22 -13.89
C GLN A 271 9.14 9.65 -13.32
N GLY A 272 10.30 10.13 -12.88
CA GLY A 272 10.46 11.42 -12.20
C GLY A 272 9.93 11.46 -10.76
N LEU A 273 9.77 10.31 -10.12
CA LEU A 273 9.13 10.14 -8.81
C LEU A 273 10.12 9.90 -7.64
N ALA A 274 11.44 9.88 -7.92
CA ALA A 274 12.48 9.73 -6.90
C ALA A 274 13.78 10.46 -7.30
#